data_4d6f61e730a14820df2ed00b6ae1d2f2
#
_entry.id   4d6f61e730a14820df2ed00b6ae1d2f2
#
_cell.length_a   1.000
_cell.length_b   1.000
_cell.length_c   1.000
_cell.angle_alpha   90.00
_cell.angle_beta   90.00
_cell.angle_gamma   90.00
#
_symmetry.space_group_name_H-M   'P 1'
#
loop_
_entity.id
_entity.type
_entity.pdbx_description
1 polymer ?
#
loop_
_entity_poly.entity_id
_entity_poly.type
_entity_poly.pdbx_seq_one_letter_code
_entity_poly.pdbx_strand_id
1 'polypeptide(L)'
;MIIRLTVVCTRYNVTMEILCHKDTECVVSDETIEIKVASDKVRNKIKEFCRFTRVSVKEYPLVHKLVISRESKKVFAKTFNNR
;
A
#
# COMPACT_ATOMS: atom_id res chain seq x y z
N MET A 1 -11.36 14.31 3.66
CA MET A 1 -10.47 13.65 4.64
C MET A 1 -9.30 13.02 3.92
N ILE A 2 -8.10 13.24 4.41
CA ILE A 2 -6.90 12.62 3.86
C ILE A 2 -6.39 11.58 4.86
N ILE A 3 -6.14 10.38 4.36
CA ILE A 3 -5.57 9.28 5.14
C ILE A 3 -4.15 9.04 4.65
N ARG A 4 -3.20 9.04 5.58
CA ARG A 4 -1.83 8.68 5.28
C ARG A 4 -1.64 7.20 5.58
N LEU A 5 -1.29 6.43 4.55
CA LEU A 5 -0.94 5.02 4.68
C LEU A 5 0.57 4.89 4.78
N THR A 6 1.04 4.32 5.86
CA THR A 6 2.46 4.02 6.06
C THR A 6 2.65 2.52 5.98
N VAL A 7 3.46 2.07 5.02
CA VAL A 7 3.77 0.66 4.80
C VAL A 7 5.24 0.43 5.09
N VAL A 8 5.53 -0.51 5.98
CA VAL A 8 6.90 -0.82 6.40
C VAL A 8 7.20 -2.28 6.09
N CYS A 9 8.30 -2.53 5.38
CA CYS A 9 8.82 -3.89 5.22
C CYS A 9 9.97 -4.07 6.21
N THR A 10 9.80 -4.94 7.19
CA THR A 10 10.80 -5.13 8.25
C THR A 10 12.05 -5.86 7.76
N ARG A 11 11.90 -6.72 6.74
CA ARG A 11 13.02 -7.48 6.20
C ARG A 11 14.13 -6.57 5.67
N TYR A 12 13.75 -5.47 5.03
CA TYR A 12 14.71 -4.54 4.40
C TYR A 12 14.75 -3.18 5.07
N ASN A 13 13.94 -3.00 6.12
CA ASN A 13 13.83 -1.73 6.85
C ASN A 13 13.51 -0.56 5.91
N VAL A 14 12.52 -0.76 5.04
CA VAL A 14 12.09 0.23 4.06
C VAL A 14 10.67 0.64 4.34
N THR A 15 10.39 1.93 4.21
CA THR A 15 9.07 2.50 4.46
C THR A 15 8.56 3.22 3.22
N MET A 16 7.26 3.06 2.95
CA MET A 16 6.56 3.76 1.88
C MET A 16 5.36 4.50 2.47
N GLU A 17 5.17 5.75 2.08
CA GLU A 17 4.01 6.53 2.49
C GLU A 17 3.15 6.87 1.29
N ILE A 18 1.83 6.72 1.44
CA ILE A 18 0.85 7.02 0.41
C ILE A 18 -0.27 7.84 1.04
N LEU A 19 -0.73 8.87 0.32
CA LEU A 19 -1.87 9.67 0.73
C LEU A 19 -3.11 9.19 -0.01
N CYS A 20 -4.15 8.86 0.74
CA CYS A 20 -5.45 8.47 0.22
C CYS A 20 -6.48 9.55 0.57
N HIS A 21 -7.32 9.93 -0.39
CA HIS A 21 -8.30 11.01 -0.17
C HIS A 21 -9.55 10.55 0.56
N LYS A 22 -9.78 9.24 0.65
CA LYS A 22 -10.94 8.67 1.33
C LYS A 22 -10.48 7.44 2.11
N ASP A 23 -11.17 7.16 3.19
CA ASP A 23 -10.85 6.01 4.04
C ASP A 23 -11.07 4.66 3.34
N THR A 24 -11.87 4.63 2.26
CA THR A 24 -12.08 3.41 1.47
C THR A 24 -10.99 3.19 0.41
N GLU A 25 -10.11 4.16 0.19
CA GLU A 25 -9.04 4.03 -0.80
C GLU A 25 -7.84 3.23 -0.29
N CYS A 26 -7.67 3.15 1.02
CA CYS A 26 -6.61 2.38 1.65
C CYS A 26 -7.22 1.48 2.71
N VAL A 27 -7.26 0.17 2.45
CA VAL A 27 -7.84 -0.81 3.37
C VAL A 27 -6.74 -1.76 3.83
N VAL A 28 -6.52 -1.81 5.14
CA VAL A 28 -5.51 -2.68 5.74
C VAL A 28 -6.21 -3.81 6.48
N SER A 29 -5.86 -5.04 6.13
CA SER A 29 -6.34 -6.23 6.81
C SER A 29 -5.16 -7.03 7.35
N ASP A 30 -5.44 -8.16 8.00
CA ASP A 30 -4.39 -9.01 8.55
C ASP A 30 -3.49 -9.63 7.48
N GLU A 31 -4.02 -9.85 6.28
CA GLU A 31 -3.32 -10.56 5.22
C GLU A 31 -2.91 -9.67 4.05
N THR A 32 -3.63 -8.59 3.83
CA THR A 32 -3.41 -7.75 2.65
C THR A 32 -3.53 -6.27 2.95
N ILE A 33 -2.97 -5.47 2.05
CA ILE A 33 -3.12 -4.02 2.03
C ILE A 33 -3.69 -3.67 0.65
N GLU A 34 -4.90 -3.12 0.62
CA GLU A 34 -5.57 -2.75 -0.62
C GLU A 34 -5.49 -1.25 -0.82
N ILE A 35 -5.03 -0.83 -1.99
CA ILE A 35 -4.84 0.59 -2.30
C ILE A 35 -5.48 0.88 -3.64
N LYS A 36 -6.40 1.84 -3.68
CA LYS A 36 -6.91 2.39 -4.93
C LYS A 36 -5.95 3.45 -5.43
N VAL A 37 -5.53 3.33 -6.67
CA VAL A 37 -4.57 4.25 -7.28
C VAL A 37 -5.18 4.88 -8.52
N ALA A 38 -5.26 6.21 -8.53
CA ALA A 38 -5.77 6.95 -9.66
C ALA A 38 -4.65 7.53 -10.54
N SER A 39 -3.41 7.54 -10.08
CA SER A 39 -2.29 8.09 -10.82
C SER A 39 -1.22 7.05 -11.05
N ASP A 40 -0.57 7.13 -12.20
CA ASP A 40 0.55 6.24 -12.53
C ASP A 40 1.74 6.47 -11.62
N LYS A 41 1.93 7.68 -11.13
CA LYS A 41 3.00 8.00 -10.20
C LYS A 41 2.90 7.18 -8.92
N VAL A 42 1.72 7.12 -8.33
CA VAL A 42 1.48 6.34 -7.12
C VAL A 42 1.58 4.84 -7.42
N ARG A 43 1.02 4.41 -8.56
CA ARG A 43 1.11 3.00 -8.97
C ARG A 43 2.57 2.55 -9.09
N ASN A 44 3.40 3.34 -9.75
CA ASN A 44 4.80 3.02 -9.94
C ASN A 44 5.56 2.99 -8.61
N LYS A 45 5.24 3.91 -7.71
CA LYS A 45 5.83 3.95 -6.37
C LYS A 45 5.55 2.65 -5.61
N ILE A 46 4.32 2.17 -5.66
CA ILE A 46 3.93 0.92 -5.00
C ILE A 46 4.62 -0.27 -5.64
N LYS A 47 4.65 -0.33 -6.97
CA LYS A 47 5.29 -1.43 -7.68
C LYS A 47 6.79 -1.47 -7.42
N GLU A 48 7.46 -0.34 -7.34
CA GLU A 48 8.88 -0.29 -7.01
C GLU A 48 9.14 -0.77 -5.59
N PHE A 49 8.32 -0.35 -4.64
CA PHE A 49 8.43 -0.81 -3.26
C PHE A 49 8.28 -2.33 -3.18
N CYS A 50 7.27 -2.89 -3.86
CA CYS A 50 7.03 -4.33 -3.85
C CYS A 50 8.15 -5.10 -4.56
N ARG A 51 8.66 -4.58 -5.66
CA ARG A 51 9.77 -5.20 -6.37
C ARG A 51 11.04 -5.20 -5.52
N PHE A 52 11.35 -4.07 -4.89
CA PHE A 52 12.54 -3.96 -4.05
C PHE A 52 12.46 -4.89 -2.83
N THR A 53 11.31 -4.97 -2.20
CA THR A 53 11.10 -5.77 -1.00
C THR A 53 10.74 -7.23 -1.31
N ARG A 54 10.53 -7.56 -2.57
CA ARG A 54 10.10 -8.89 -3.04
C ARG A 54 8.78 -9.32 -2.42
N VAL A 55 7.92 -8.37 -2.17
CA VAL A 55 6.59 -8.59 -1.63
C VAL A 55 5.62 -8.76 -2.80
N SER A 56 4.72 -9.73 -2.69
CA SER A 56 3.74 -10.00 -3.74
C SER A 56 2.72 -8.87 -3.83
N VAL A 57 2.44 -8.42 -5.05
CA VAL A 57 1.43 -7.42 -5.33
C VAL A 57 0.56 -7.91 -6.49
N LYS A 58 -0.75 -7.74 -6.36
CA LYS A 58 -1.70 -8.09 -7.40
C LYS A 58 -2.40 -6.83 -7.89
N GLU A 59 -2.44 -6.65 -9.21
CA GLU A 59 -3.06 -5.49 -9.82
C GLU A 59 -4.44 -5.82 -10.35
N TYR A 60 -5.41 -4.94 -10.08
CA TYR A 60 -6.79 -5.03 -10.58
C TYR A 60 -7.05 -3.77 -11.41
N PRO A 61 -6.72 -3.77 -12.72
CA PRO A 61 -6.76 -2.55 -13.52
C PRO A 61 -8.16 -1.98 -13.72
N LEU A 62 -9.19 -2.82 -13.77
CA LEU A 62 -10.55 -2.34 -13.99
C LEU A 62 -11.09 -1.50 -12.84
N VAL A 63 -10.59 -1.70 -11.64
CA VAL A 63 -11.00 -0.94 -10.44
C VAL A 63 -9.87 -0.07 -9.90
N HIS A 64 -8.79 0.06 -10.66
CA HIS A 64 -7.61 0.87 -10.29
C HIS A 64 -7.07 0.52 -8.90
N LYS A 65 -6.96 -0.78 -8.61
CA LYS A 65 -6.57 -1.24 -7.29
C LYS A 65 -5.32 -2.11 -7.33
N LEU A 66 -4.45 -1.93 -6.34
CA LEU A 66 -3.32 -2.81 -6.07
C LEU A 66 -3.52 -3.45 -4.70
N VAL A 67 -3.22 -4.74 -4.60
CA VAL A 67 -3.33 -5.49 -3.36
C VAL A 67 -1.95 -6.05 -3.01
N ILE A 68 -1.41 -5.62 -1.88
CA ILE A 68 -0.11 -6.04 -1.39
C ILE A 68 -0.30 -7.17 -0.39
N SER A 69 0.43 -8.27 -0.54
CA SER A 69 0.44 -9.34 0.45
C SER A 69 1.31 -8.94 1.64
N ARG A 70 0.81 -9.16 2.87
CA ARG A 70 1.58 -8.83 4.07
C ARG A 70 2.62 -9.89 4.45
N GLU A 71 2.68 -10.99 3.73
CA GLU A 71 3.70 -12.03 3.82
C GLU A 71 4.16 -12.35 5.24
N SER A 72 3.32 -13.07 5.98
CA SER A 72 3.64 -13.54 7.33
C SER A 72 4.04 -12.42 8.29
N LYS A 73 3.41 -11.27 8.12
CA LYS A 73 3.61 -10.08 8.97
C LYS A 73 4.99 -9.44 8.84
N LYS A 74 5.70 -9.69 7.77
CA LYS A 74 6.93 -8.96 7.46
C LYS A 74 6.65 -7.57 6.90
N VAL A 75 5.40 -7.34 6.50
CA VAL A 75 4.93 -6.03 6.03
C VAL A 75 3.89 -5.51 6.99
N PHE A 76 4.12 -4.35 7.55
CA PHE A 76 3.19 -3.68 8.44
C PHE A 76 2.64 -2.44 7.76
N ALA A 77 1.38 -2.12 8.05
CA ALA A 77 0.76 -0.93 7.51
C ALA A 77 -0.13 -0.28 8.57
N LYS A 78 -0.09 1.05 8.61
CA LYS A 78 -0.95 1.84 9.48
C LYS A 78 -1.55 2.98 8.69
N THR A 79 -2.80 3.29 9.02
CA THR A 79 -3.47 4.46 8.45
C THR A 79 -3.70 5.50 9.53
N PHE A 80 -3.46 6.77 9.17
CA PHE A 80 -3.68 7.90 10.06
C PHE A 80 -4.55 8.92 9.35
N ASN A 81 -5.55 9.44 10.05
CA ASN A 81 -6.33 10.54 9.55
C ASN A 81 -5.49 11.81 9.66
N ASN A 82 -5.34 12.50 8.53
CA ASN A 82 -4.59 13.73 8.46
C ASN A 82 -5.57 14.85 8.11
N ARG A 83 -5.84 15.70 9.06
CA ARG A 83 -6.74 16.84 8.87
C ARG A 83 -5.98 18.10 8.51
#